data_0fdb9bfb601af608e2698f2560f88fc6
#
_entry.id   0fdb9bfb601af608e2698f2560f88fc6
#
_cell.length_a   1.000
_cell.length_b   1.000
_cell.length_c   1.000
_cell.angle_alpha   90.00
_cell.angle_beta   90.00
_cell.angle_gamma   90.00
#
_symmetry.space_group_name_H-M   'P 1'
#
loop_
_entity.id
_entity.type
_entity.pdbx_description
1 polymer ?
#
loop_
_entity_poly.entity_id
_entity_poly.type
_entity_poly.pdbx_seq_one_letter_code
_entity_poly.pdbx_strand_id
1 'polypeptide(L)'
;MIYDFAKTAPMDRYKLLAGCVVPRPIALVSTTDGKGGHNAAPYSFFNVMSHEPALLVLGVDQRRADIPKDTVANIRITNDFVV
;
A
#
# COMPACT_ATOMS: atom_id res chain seq x y z
N MET A 1 0.75 24.32 -15.32
CA MET A 1 1.78 23.29 -15.55
C MET A 1 1.09 21.94 -15.72
N ILE A 2 1.48 21.17 -16.70
CA ILE A 2 0.86 19.88 -17.02
C ILE A 2 1.93 18.80 -16.95
N TYR A 3 1.62 17.70 -16.23
CA TYR A 3 2.46 16.51 -16.17
C TYR A 3 1.76 15.35 -16.90
N ASP A 4 2.38 14.83 -17.94
CA ASP A 4 1.91 13.63 -18.62
C ASP A 4 2.54 12.41 -17.98
N PHE A 5 1.79 11.67 -17.17
CA PHE A 5 2.29 10.52 -16.45
C PHE A 5 2.74 9.38 -17.36
N ALA A 6 2.22 9.31 -18.58
CA ALA A 6 2.70 8.32 -19.55
C ALA A 6 4.15 8.58 -19.97
N LYS A 7 4.61 9.84 -19.88
CA LYS A 7 5.96 10.27 -20.25
C LYS A 7 6.85 10.57 -19.05
N THR A 8 6.34 10.36 -17.82
CA THR A 8 7.06 10.68 -16.60
C THR A 8 7.68 9.40 -16.03
N ALA A 9 8.93 9.48 -15.58
CA ALA A 9 9.60 8.33 -14.97
C ALA A 9 8.88 7.87 -13.69
N PRO A 10 8.88 6.56 -13.37
CA PRO A 10 8.16 6.04 -12.20
C PRO A 10 8.51 6.75 -10.88
N MET A 11 9.78 7.05 -10.65
CA MET A 11 10.21 7.73 -9.42
C MET A 11 9.68 9.16 -9.35
N ASP A 12 9.60 9.85 -10.48
CA ASP A 12 9.06 11.21 -10.54
C ASP A 12 7.54 11.20 -10.36
N ARG A 13 6.83 10.21 -10.89
CA ARG A 13 5.40 10.02 -10.61
C ARG A 13 5.17 9.81 -9.11
N TYR A 14 5.98 8.99 -8.48
CA TYR A 14 5.90 8.76 -7.03
C TYR A 14 6.07 10.08 -6.26
N LYS A 15 7.11 10.86 -6.58
CA LYS A 15 7.39 12.13 -5.92
C LYS A 15 6.24 13.14 -6.09
N LEU A 16 5.68 13.23 -7.28
CA LEU A 16 4.56 14.13 -7.56
C LEU A 16 3.33 13.74 -6.76
N LEU A 17 2.95 12.47 -6.78
CA LEU A 17 1.77 12.00 -6.07
C LEU A 17 1.95 12.10 -4.55
N ALA A 18 3.09 11.69 -4.03
CA ALA A 18 3.38 11.76 -2.60
C ALA A 18 3.47 13.21 -2.10
N GLY A 19 3.94 14.13 -2.94
CA GLY A 19 4.03 15.55 -2.60
C GLY A 19 2.71 16.31 -2.72
N CYS A 20 1.80 15.86 -3.60
CA CYS A 20 0.51 16.53 -3.81
C CYS A 20 -0.56 16.08 -2.81
N VAL A 21 -0.44 14.90 -2.24
CA VAL A 21 -1.44 14.36 -1.30
C VAL A 21 -0.81 14.23 0.08
N VAL A 22 -0.89 15.33 0.83
CA VAL A 22 -0.33 15.42 2.18
C VAL A 22 -1.28 16.29 3.05
N PRO A 23 -1.41 16.02 4.36
CA PRO A 23 -0.92 14.83 5.04
C PRO A 23 -1.69 13.58 4.63
N ARG A 24 -1.06 12.42 4.82
CA ARG A 24 -1.71 11.13 4.60
C ARG A 24 -1.86 10.38 5.91
N PRO A 25 -2.98 9.66 6.12
CA PRO A 25 -3.08 8.76 7.27
C PRO A 25 -2.07 7.61 7.12
N ILE A 26 -1.55 7.15 8.24
CA ILE A 26 -0.61 6.04 8.27
C ILE A 26 -1.29 4.83 8.91
N ALA A 27 -1.32 3.72 8.18
CA ALA A 27 -1.79 2.45 8.70
C ALA A 27 -0.58 1.62 9.15
N LEU A 28 -0.58 1.20 10.43
CA LEU A 28 0.33 0.14 10.86
C LEU A 28 -0.38 -1.19 10.59
N VAL A 29 0.10 -1.92 9.59
CA VAL A 29 -0.55 -3.15 9.12
C VAL A 29 0.24 -4.34 9.61
N SER A 30 -0.44 -5.24 10.31
CA SER A 30 0.14 -6.52 10.73
C SER A 30 -0.50 -7.67 9.96
N THR A 31 0.32 -8.64 9.60
CA THR A 31 -0.09 -9.82 8.84
C THR A 31 0.64 -11.06 9.39
N THR A 32 0.12 -12.23 9.04
CA THR A 32 0.73 -13.52 9.35
C THR A 32 0.80 -14.38 8.11
N ASP A 33 1.77 -15.28 8.06
CA ASP A 33 1.85 -16.29 7.00
C ASP A 33 1.01 -17.53 7.29
N GLY A 34 0.33 -17.59 8.43
CA GLY A 34 -0.44 -18.74 8.88
C GLY A 34 0.40 -19.87 9.43
N LYS A 35 1.72 -19.71 9.53
CA LYS A 35 2.68 -20.73 9.97
C LYS A 35 3.53 -20.27 11.15
N GLY A 36 3.07 -19.26 11.88
CA GLY A 36 3.78 -18.68 13.02
C GLY A 36 4.66 -17.49 12.65
N GLY A 37 4.80 -17.14 11.37
CA GLY A 37 5.50 -15.94 10.95
C GLY A 37 4.59 -14.72 11.00
N HIS A 38 5.12 -13.59 11.46
CA HIS A 38 4.40 -12.33 11.58
C HIS A 38 5.19 -11.21 10.91
N ASN A 39 4.45 -10.21 10.40
CA ASN A 39 5.04 -9.01 9.81
C ASN A 39 4.20 -7.79 10.21
N ALA A 40 4.87 -6.68 10.47
CA ALA A 40 4.20 -5.40 10.70
C ALA A 40 4.95 -4.32 9.92
N ALA A 41 4.21 -3.47 9.23
CA ALA A 41 4.81 -2.40 8.43
C ALA A 41 3.86 -1.21 8.36
N PRO A 42 4.41 0.03 8.33
CA PRO A 42 3.61 1.24 8.15
C PRO A 42 3.38 1.51 6.66
N TYR A 43 2.19 1.99 6.33
CA TYR A 43 1.82 2.41 4.97
C TYR A 43 1.10 3.74 5.02
N SER A 44 1.54 4.68 4.19
CA SER A 44 0.90 6.00 4.09
C SER A 44 0.02 6.16 2.85
N PHE A 45 -0.01 5.20 1.94
CA PHE A 45 -0.99 5.15 0.86
C PHE A 45 -2.21 4.37 1.38
N PHE A 46 -2.99 5.05 2.23
CA PHE A 46 -4.05 4.41 2.99
C PHE A 46 -5.21 5.39 3.17
N ASN A 47 -6.43 4.89 2.97
CA ASN A 47 -7.62 5.68 3.26
C ASN A 47 -8.88 4.80 3.34
N VAL A 48 -9.93 5.39 3.88
CA VAL A 48 -11.29 4.84 3.84
C VAL A 48 -11.89 5.13 2.47
N MET A 49 -12.42 4.12 1.81
CA MET A 49 -13.10 4.29 0.52
C MET A 49 -14.61 4.34 0.65
N SER A 50 -15.19 3.59 1.59
CA SER A 50 -16.63 3.50 1.77
C SER A 50 -16.96 3.00 3.17
N HIS A 51 -18.12 3.39 3.70
CA HIS A 51 -18.66 2.86 4.95
C HIS A 51 -19.75 1.83 4.74
N GLU A 52 -20.40 1.82 3.56
CA GLU A 52 -21.49 0.91 3.23
C GLU A 52 -21.34 0.46 1.76
N PRO A 53 -20.64 -0.64 1.49
CA PRO A 53 -19.92 -1.52 2.41
C PRO A 53 -18.68 -0.86 3.01
N ALA A 54 -18.20 -1.37 4.13
CA ALA A 54 -16.98 -0.87 4.77
C ALA A 54 -15.77 -1.28 3.94
N LEU A 55 -15.09 -0.29 3.35
CA LEU A 55 -13.93 -0.51 2.49
C LEU A 55 -12.78 0.38 2.89
N LEU A 56 -11.62 -0.25 3.09
CA LEU A 56 -10.34 0.43 3.22
C LEU A 56 -9.49 0.16 1.99
N VAL A 57 -8.66 1.13 1.61
CA VAL A 57 -7.68 0.97 0.55
C VAL A 57 -6.28 1.07 1.14
N LEU A 58 -5.44 0.13 0.77
CA LEU A 58 -4.04 0.10 1.14
C LEU A 58 -3.20 -0.07 -0.12
N GLY A 59 -2.42 0.96 -0.46
CA GLY A 59 -1.49 0.90 -1.58
C GLY A 59 -0.17 0.30 -1.12
N VAL A 60 0.21 -0.82 -1.70
CA VAL A 60 1.45 -1.51 -1.36
C VAL A 60 2.27 -1.73 -2.64
N ASP A 61 3.37 -0.99 -2.76
CA ASP A 61 4.29 -1.16 -3.88
C ASP A 61 5.09 -2.45 -3.75
N GLN A 62 5.46 -3.03 -4.88
CA GLN A 62 6.35 -4.19 -4.90
C GLN A 62 7.79 -3.74 -4.64
N ARG A 63 8.58 -4.61 -3.99
CA ARG A 63 10.04 -4.40 -3.87
C ARG A 63 10.71 -4.40 -5.23
N ARG A 64 10.29 -5.34 -6.08
CA ARG A 64 10.71 -5.54 -7.47
C ARG A 64 9.50 -5.98 -8.25
N ALA A 65 9.60 -5.98 -9.58
CA ALA A 65 8.50 -6.35 -10.46
C ALA A 65 7.89 -7.73 -10.16
N ASP A 66 8.72 -8.68 -9.66
CA ASP A 66 8.33 -10.08 -9.44
C ASP A 66 8.33 -10.51 -7.96
N ILE A 67 8.75 -9.62 -7.04
CA ILE A 67 8.85 -9.94 -5.60
C ILE A 67 7.91 -9.05 -4.81
N PRO A 68 6.78 -9.57 -4.33
CA PRO A 68 5.89 -8.80 -3.47
C PRO A 68 6.51 -8.54 -2.11
N LYS A 69 6.08 -7.48 -1.44
CA LYS A 69 6.40 -7.24 -0.03
C LYS A 69 5.76 -8.33 0.83
N ASP A 70 6.35 -8.57 2.01
CA ASP A 70 5.86 -9.60 2.93
C ASP A 70 4.39 -9.42 3.30
N THR A 71 3.95 -8.17 3.47
CA THR A 71 2.54 -7.86 3.75
C THR A 71 1.62 -8.42 2.66
N VAL A 72 1.94 -8.18 1.38
CA VAL A 72 1.14 -8.67 0.26
C VAL A 72 1.20 -10.19 0.18
N ALA A 73 2.39 -10.76 0.35
CA ALA A 73 2.56 -12.21 0.32
C ALA A 73 1.71 -12.89 1.38
N ASN A 74 1.71 -12.36 2.61
CA ASN A 74 0.93 -12.88 3.70
C ASN A 74 -0.58 -12.75 3.45
N ILE A 75 -1.03 -11.60 2.97
CA ILE A 75 -2.45 -11.38 2.66
C ILE A 75 -2.94 -12.34 1.58
N ARG A 76 -2.11 -12.63 0.58
CA ARG A 76 -2.47 -13.60 -0.47
C ARG A 76 -2.63 -15.01 0.07
N ILE A 77 -1.93 -15.35 1.16
CA ILE A 77 -2.04 -16.66 1.82
C ILE A 77 -3.28 -16.72 2.70
N THR A 78 -3.48 -15.71 3.53
CA THR A 78 -4.48 -15.73 4.62
C THR A 78 -5.78 -15.01 4.29
N ASN A 79 -5.78 -14.12 3.28
CA ASN A 79 -6.88 -13.19 2.97
C ASN A 79 -7.26 -12.31 4.16
N ASP A 80 -6.29 -11.95 4.99
CA ASP A 80 -6.54 -11.23 6.24
C ASP A 80 -5.39 -10.28 6.57
N PHE A 81 -5.73 -9.18 7.24
CA PHE A 81 -4.75 -8.26 7.82
C PHE A 81 -5.42 -7.43 8.93
N VAL A 82 -4.60 -6.86 9.80
CA VAL A 82 -5.05 -6.00 10.89
C VAL A 82 -4.42 -4.61 10.74
N VAL A 83 -5.24 -3.61 10.91
CA VAL A 83 -4.80 -2.21 10.91
C VAL A 83 -4.79 -1.67 12.34
#